data_8a61d11010ef66fc92ce27d2ac800c34
#
_entry.id   8a61d11010ef66fc92ce27d2ac800c34
#
_cell.length_a   1.000
_cell.length_b   1.000
_cell.length_c   1.000
_cell.angle_alpha   90.00
_cell.angle_beta   90.00
_cell.angle_gamma   90.00
#
_symmetry.space_group_name_H-M   'P 1'
#
loop_
_entity.id
_entity.type
_entity.pdbx_description
1 polymer ?
#
loop_
_entity_poly.entity_id
_entity_poly.type
_entity_poly.pdbx_seq_one_letter_code
_entity_poly.pdbx_strand_id
1 'polypeptide(L)'
;MGKKKQMRSEVKGNVKNSIGRIVFAALAVLLQIGWILILMIKLYQYSSVISLLTSLFALVVALRIYGKHTNAAFKMPWIIVILAFPVFGLCIYGLFGHKEAMHKIIRKFEDVDAQLIPLNVQDETILQQLEQEDPLLANQCHYIWKYGNYPVYDTTAVKFYPEAYLGYEEQLKELEKAKHFIFLEYHAIEEAEAFARLKDVLARKAAEGVEVRILYDDVGCIGFLDKSFIDRMNAIGVQCRVFNYVVPFLNIFMNNRDHRKIMVIDGKVGFTGGYNLADEYFNITHPYGYWKDTGVKLTGRAVQNFTMMFLEMWNVMGQADTDYEKYLKASQEGAEDGNLQKASGYVQPYADSPLDGEPVGENVYLNLIKTAKKRLYVATPYLIISDEMTRELGLAAKRGVDVRVFTPGIPDKKIIYGVTRSYYSGLVRQGVRVYEYTPGFLHAKQMLCDGDTATVGTINMDYRSLYHHFENGVWMHGCDAIQDIEADFDKLLQDSEEVTDKYRDGRKNMAVRGWQCIMRLIAP
;
A
#
# COMPACT_ATOMS: atom_id res chain seq x y z
N MET A 1 2.34 23.68 -30.56
CA MET A 1 1.23 24.11 -29.66
C MET A 1 -0.12 23.46 -29.98
N GLY A 2 -0.47 23.15 -31.21
CA GLY A 2 -1.76 22.54 -31.59
C GLY A 2 -1.97 21.11 -31.10
N LYS A 3 -0.99 20.21 -31.22
CA LYS A 3 -1.09 18.80 -30.77
C LYS A 3 -1.28 18.63 -29.25
N LYS A 4 -0.64 19.47 -28.40
CA LYS A 4 -0.84 19.44 -26.93
C LYS A 4 -2.26 19.86 -26.51
N LYS A 5 -2.92 20.74 -27.28
CA LYS A 5 -4.27 21.22 -26.96
C LYS A 5 -5.35 20.21 -27.36
N GLN A 6 -5.10 19.44 -28.43
CA GLN A 6 -6.00 18.38 -28.91
C GLN A 6 -5.94 17.16 -27.97
N MET A 7 -4.75 16.70 -27.57
CA MET A 7 -4.57 15.63 -26.56
C MET A 7 -5.27 15.96 -25.23
N ARG A 8 -5.18 17.22 -24.72
CA ARG A 8 -5.89 17.62 -23.48
C ARG A 8 -7.41 17.62 -23.61
N SER A 9 -7.99 17.85 -24.77
CA SER A 9 -9.44 17.85 -24.97
C SER A 9 -10.01 16.44 -25.07
N GLU A 10 -9.31 15.51 -25.73
CA GLU A 10 -9.69 14.10 -25.84
C GLU A 10 -9.57 13.38 -24.49
N VAL A 11 -8.46 13.60 -23.75
CA VAL A 11 -8.27 13.08 -22.39
C VAL A 11 -9.36 13.58 -21.44
N LYS A 12 -9.76 14.86 -21.51
CA LYS A 12 -10.87 15.39 -20.69
C LYS A 12 -12.22 14.75 -20.99
N GLY A 13 -12.49 14.39 -22.24
CA GLY A 13 -13.72 13.68 -22.63
C GLY A 13 -13.77 12.26 -22.06
N ASN A 14 -12.65 11.56 -22.12
CA ASN A 14 -12.52 10.16 -21.67
C ASN A 14 -12.53 10.06 -20.13
N VAL A 15 -11.86 10.98 -19.43
CA VAL A 15 -11.91 11.13 -17.97
C VAL A 15 -13.34 11.38 -17.48
N LYS A 16 -14.13 12.20 -18.19
CA LYS A 16 -15.54 12.44 -17.84
C LYS A 16 -16.38 11.16 -17.90
N ASN A 17 -16.09 10.24 -18.82
CA ASN A 17 -16.77 8.94 -18.91
C ASN A 17 -16.35 7.99 -17.77
N SER A 18 -15.11 8.03 -17.32
CA SER A 18 -14.62 7.22 -16.20
C SER A 18 -15.17 7.71 -14.85
N ILE A 19 -15.21 9.02 -14.63
CA ILE A 19 -15.89 9.62 -13.46
C ILE A 19 -17.38 9.28 -13.47
N GLY A 20 -18.03 9.26 -14.64
CA GLY A 20 -19.44 8.85 -14.80
C GLY A 20 -19.70 7.43 -14.27
N ARG A 21 -18.75 6.50 -14.38
CA ARG A 21 -18.89 5.14 -13.83
C ARG A 21 -18.94 5.14 -12.30
N ILE A 22 -18.09 5.94 -11.62
CA ILE A 22 -18.14 6.07 -10.15
C ILE A 22 -19.47 6.67 -9.71
N VAL A 23 -19.88 7.77 -10.35
CA VAL A 23 -21.15 8.45 -10.01
C VAL A 23 -22.31 7.50 -10.20
N PHE A 24 -22.35 6.73 -11.29
CA PHE A 24 -23.39 5.73 -11.54
C PHE A 24 -23.36 4.60 -10.50
N ALA A 25 -22.19 4.06 -10.17
CA ALA A 25 -22.03 3.04 -9.14
C ALA A 25 -22.46 3.56 -7.76
N ALA A 26 -22.04 4.77 -7.39
CA ALA A 26 -22.44 5.40 -6.13
C ALA A 26 -23.96 5.64 -6.05
N LEU A 27 -24.59 6.12 -7.13
CA LEU A 27 -26.04 6.29 -7.19
C LEU A 27 -26.78 4.96 -7.10
N ALA A 28 -26.32 3.91 -7.78
CA ALA A 28 -26.90 2.58 -7.69
C ALA A 28 -26.82 2.03 -6.26
N VAL A 29 -25.68 2.21 -5.57
CA VAL A 29 -25.50 1.82 -4.16
C VAL A 29 -26.44 2.62 -3.25
N LEU A 30 -26.53 3.94 -3.43
CA LEU A 30 -27.43 4.79 -2.65
C LEU A 30 -28.91 4.41 -2.84
N LEU A 31 -29.33 4.08 -4.08
CA LEU A 31 -30.69 3.60 -4.38
C LEU A 31 -30.96 2.25 -3.69
N GLN A 32 -30.01 1.32 -3.69
CA GLN A 32 -30.13 0.03 -3.00
C GLN A 32 -30.26 0.22 -1.49
N ILE A 33 -29.44 1.10 -0.89
CA ILE A 33 -29.52 1.45 0.54
C ILE A 33 -30.88 2.11 0.84
N GLY A 34 -31.31 3.07 0.02
CA GLY A 34 -32.62 3.74 0.15
C GLY A 34 -33.78 2.77 0.09
N TRP A 35 -33.77 1.81 -0.84
CA TRP A 35 -34.76 0.76 -0.95
C TRP A 35 -34.81 -0.14 0.29
N ILE A 36 -33.66 -0.55 0.79
CA ILE A 36 -33.55 -1.32 2.04
C ILE A 36 -34.14 -0.54 3.22
N LEU A 37 -33.82 0.76 3.34
CA LEU A 37 -34.37 1.64 4.39
C LEU A 37 -35.91 1.74 4.31
N ILE A 38 -36.48 1.93 3.11
CA ILE A 38 -37.94 2.01 2.90
C ILE A 38 -38.60 0.69 3.31
N LEU A 39 -38.04 -0.46 2.90
CA LEU A 39 -38.56 -1.78 3.30
C LEU A 39 -38.54 -1.95 4.82
N MET A 40 -37.49 -1.49 5.48
CA MET A 40 -37.33 -1.59 6.93
C MET A 40 -38.31 -0.73 7.70
N ILE A 41 -38.52 0.53 7.28
CA ILE A 41 -39.50 1.43 7.92
C ILE A 41 -40.91 0.82 7.81
N LYS A 42 -41.24 0.20 6.67
CA LYS A 42 -42.51 -0.49 6.46
C LYS A 42 -42.68 -1.73 7.34
N LEU A 43 -41.62 -2.57 7.45
CA LEU A 43 -41.63 -3.77 8.28
C LEU A 43 -41.70 -3.45 9.78
N TYR A 44 -41.06 -2.38 10.25
CA TYR A 44 -41.07 -1.97 11.65
C TYR A 44 -42.42 -1.57 12.19
N GLN A 45 -43.31 -1.13 11.28
CA GLN A 45 -44.69 -0.69 11.65
C GLN A 45 -45.66 -1.85 11.97
N TYR A 46 -45.26 -3.13 11.66
CA TYR A 46 -46.23 -4.23 11.66
C TYR A 46 -46.27 -5.10 12.93
N SER A 47 -45.27 -5.08 13.85
CA SER A 47 -45.39 -5.88 15.09
C SER A 47 -44.29 -5.61 16.12
N SER A 48 -44.69 -5.39 17.38
CA SER A 48 -43.78 -5.30 18.55
C SER A 48 -42.97 -6.59 18.77
N VAL A 49 -43.52 -7.75 18.41
CA VAL A 49 -42.86 -9.04 18.52
C VAL A 49 -41.71 -9.16 17.52
N ILE A 50 -41.91 -8.71 16.28
CA ILE A 50 -40.85 -8.71 15.24
C ILE A 50 -39.70 -7.79 15.67
N SER A 51 -40.02 -6.61 16.22
CA SER A 51 -39.01 -5.67 16.75
C SER A 51 -38.18 -6.29 17.87
N LEU A 52 -38.83 -6.95 18.83
CA LEU A 52 -38.13 -7.64 19.94
C LEU A 52 -37.23 -8.77 19.44
N LEU A 53 -37.74 -9.63 18.55
CA LEU A 53 -36.96 -10.75 17.99
C LEU A 53 -35.75 -10.26 17.18
N THR A 54 -35.95 -9.19 16.39
CA THR A 54 -34.86 -8.59 15.59
C THR A 54 -33.79 -7.95 16.51
N SER A 55 -34.19 -7.30 17.60
CA SER A 55 -33.26 -6.72 18.56
C SER A 55 -32.47 -7.80 19.31
N LEU A 56 -33.12 -8.89 19.70
CA LEU A 56 -32.43 -10.05 20.30
C LEU A 56 -31.44 -10.69 19.31
N PHE A 57 -31.85 -10.85 18.06
CA PHE A 57 -30.96 -11.38 17.02
C PHE A 57 -29.77 -10.42 16.75
N ALA A 58 -30.02 -9.12 16.72
CA ALA A 58 -28.98 -8.08 16.60
C ALA A 58 -27.95 -8.17 17.75
N LEU A 59 -28.43 -8.38 18.98
CA LEU A 59 -27.55 -8.58 20.16
C LEU A 59 -26.69 -9.83 19.99
N VAL A 60 -27.27 -10.94 19.56
CA VAL A 60 -26.52 -12.20 19.33
C VAL A 60 -25.45 -12.00 18.25
N VAL A 61 -25.78 -11.33 17.14
CA VAL A 61 -24.82 -11.02 16.07
C VAL A 61 -23.72 -10.08 16.55
N ALA A 62 -24.07 -9.04 17.32
CA ALA A 62 -23.11 -8.13 17.91
C ALA A 62 -22.12 -8.85 18.86
N LEU A 63 -22.61 -9.76 19.71
CA LEU A 63 -21.77 -10.60 20.56
C LEU A 63 -20.87 -11.53 19.75
N ARG A 64 -21.39 -12.11 18.65
CA ARG A 64 -20.57 -12.93 17.73
C ARG A 64 -19.47 -12.10 17.06
N ILE A 65 -19.75 -10.86 16.64
CA ILE A 65 -18.74 -9.94 16.08
C ILE A 65 -17.70 -9.60 17.15
N TYR A 66 -18.13 -9.30 18.38
CA TYR A 66 -17.23 -9.02 19.50
C TYR A 66 -16.25 -10.16 19.76
N GLY A 67 -16.73 -11.40 19.71
CA GLY A 67 -15.93 -12.61 19.93
C GLY A 67 -14.94 -12.96 18.80
N LYS A 68 -14.96 -12.28 17.64
CA LYS A 68 -13.96 -12.50 16.58
C LYS A 68 -12.58 -11.97 17.01
N HIS A 69 -11.52 -12.69 16.65
CA HIS A 69 -10.12 -12.28 16.86
C HIS A 69 -9.64 -11.34 15.74
N THR A 70 -10.31 -10.19 15.57
CA THR A 70 -9.95 -9.16 14.61
C THR A 70 -9.79 -7.82 15.31
N ASN A 71 -9.10 -6.87 14.69
CA ASN A 71 -8.87 -5.53 15.24
C ASN A 71 -10.19 -4.87 15.66
N ALA A 72 -10.20 -4.24 16.86
CA ALA A 72 -11.38 -3.60 17.44
C ALA A 72 -11.94 -2.48 16.54
N ALA A 73 -11.08 -1.78 15.82
CA ALA A 73 -11.48 -0.71 14.90
C ALA A 73 -12.46 -1.17 13.81
N PHE A 74 -12.34 -2.42 13.34
CA PHE A 74 -13.28 -3.00 12.36
C PHE A 74 -14.57 -3.55 13.00
N LYS A 75 -14.52 -3.97 14.26
CA LYS A 75 -15.69 -4.53 14.97
C LYS A 75 -16.64 -3.45 15.45
N MET A 76 -16.09 -2.35 16.00
CA MET A 76 -16.87 -1.30 16.65
C MET A 76 -17.90 -0.63 15.74
N PRO A 77 -17.59 -0.20 14.51
CA PRO A 77 -18.58 0.38 13.60
C PRO A 77 -19.77 -0.57 13.35
N TRP A 78 -19.50 -1.87 13.12
CA TRP A 78 -20.53 -2.87 12.91
C TRP A 78 -21.42 -3.06 14.12
N ILE A 79 -20.82 -3.19 15.31
CA ILE A 79 -21.55 -3.35 16.57
C ILE A 79 -22.46 -2.13 16.81
N ILE A 80 -21.94 -0.92 16.63
CA ILE A 80 -22.71 0.32 16.82
C ILE A 80 -23.89 0.38 15.83
N VAL A 81 -23.66 0.15 14.54
CA VAL A 81 -24.71 0.21 13.51
C VAL A 81 -25.78 -0.85 13.75
N ILE A 82 -25.38 -2.10 14.09
CA ILE A 82 -26.30 -3.20 14.35
C ILE A 82 -27.17 -2.93 15.59
N LEU A 83 -26.60 -2.40 16.66
CA LEU A 83 -27.35 -2.13 17.89
C LEU A 83 -28.21 -0.85 17.80
N ALA A 84 -27.72 0.18 17.11
CA ALA A 84 -28.50 1.42 16.91
C ALA A 84 -29.66 1.26 15.91
N PHE A 85 -29.46 0.45 14.87
CA PHE A 85 -30.43 0.22 13.79
C PHE A 85 -30.53 -1.28 13.48
N PRO A 86 -31.19 -2.12 14.33
CA PRO A 86 -31.08 -3.58 14.26
C PRO A 86 -31.35 -4.17 12.87
N VAL A 87 -32.48 -3.83 12.25
CA VAL A 87 -32.84 -4.38 10.93
C VAL A 87 -31.86 -3.92 9.86
N PHE A 88 -31.59 -2.62 9.79
CA PHE A 88 -30.64 -2.03 8.83
C PHE A 88 -29.23 -2.57 9.02
N GLY A 89 -28.74 -2.55 10.25
CA GLY A 89 -27.40 -3.02 10.59
C GLY A 89 -27.19 -4.49 10.26
N LEU A 90 -28.18 -5.35 10.55
CA LEU A 90 -28.13 -6.77 10.20
C LEU A 90 -28.10 -7.00 8.69
N CYS A 91 -28.91 -6.27 7.92
CA CYS A 91 -28.94 -6.39 6.45
C CYS A 91 -27.61 -5.93 5.83
N ILE A 92 -27.12 -4.76 6.24
CA ILE A 92 -25.85 -4.24 5.73
C ILE A 92 -24.69 -5.16 6.14
N TYR A 93 -24.67 -5.65 7.39
CA TYR A 93 -23.66 -6.59 7.84
C TYR A 93 -23.75 -7.92 7.07
N GLY A 94 -24.95 -8.43 6.79
CA GLY A 94 -25.13 -9.62 5.95
C GLY A 94 -24.60 -9.46 4.53
N LEU A 95 -24.71 -8.24 3.96
CA LEU A 95 -24.20 -7.94 2.62
C LEU A 95 -22.69 -7.65 2.57
N PHE A 96 -22.14 -7.01 3.61
CA PHE A 96 -20.77 -6.47 3.60
C PHE A 96 -19.86 -6.97 4.72
N GLY A 97 -20.38 -7.62 5.74
CA GLY A 97 -19.62 -8.04 6.92
C GLY A 97 -18.95 -9.41 6.80
N HIS A 98 -19.12 -10.11 5.69
CA HIS A 98 -18.69 -11.50 5.53
C HIS A 98 -17.65 -11.66 4.41
N LYS A 99 -16.47 -12.21 4.74
CA LYS A 99 -15.43 -12.59 3.76
C LYS A 99 -15.88 -13.74 2.84
N GLU A 100 -16.97 -14.44 3.18
CA GLU A 100 -17.49 -15.58 2.38
C GLU A 100 -17.85 -15.20 0.93
N ALA A 101 -18.25 -13.93 0.70
CA ALA A 101 -18.47 -13.42 -0.65
C ALA A 101 -17.18 -13.33 -1.50
N MET A 102 -16.00 -13.43 -0.86
CA MET A 102 -14.70 -13.38 -1.51
C MET A 102 -14.06 -14.76 -1.75
N HIS A 103 -14.70 -15.86 -1.35
CA HIS A 103 -14.11 -17.20 -1.46
C HIS A 103 -13.59 -17.56 -2.86
N LYS A 104 -14.27 -17.11 -3.92
CA LYS A 104 -13.83 -17.39 -5.29
C LYS A 104 -12.50 -16.72 -5.64
N ILE A 105 -12.30 -15.49 -5.16
CA ILE A 105 -11.05 -14.76 -5.43
C ILE A 105 -9.94 -15.27 -4.50
N ILE A 106 -10.25 -15.54 -3.24
CA ILE A 106 -9.30 -16.14 -2.29
C ILE A 106 -8.76 -17.45 -2.83
N ARG A 107 -9.62 -18.38 -3.30
CA ARG A 107 -9.18 -19.64 -3.91
C ARG A 107 -8.26 -19.44 -5.11
N LYS A 108 -8.50 -18.43 -5.95
CA LYS A 108 -7.60 -18.15 -7.07
C LYS A 108 -6.20 -17.73 -6.60
N PHE A 109 -6.12 -16.95 -5.50
CA PHE A 109 -4.83 -16.63 -4.88
C PHE A 109 -4.19 -17.89 -4.33
N GLU A 110 -4.92 -18.70 -3.54
CA GLU A 110 -4.44 -19.98 -3.00
C GLU A 110 -3.93 -20.93 -4.09
N ASP A 111 -4.63 -21.01 -5.24
CA ASP A 111 -4.24 -21.87 -6.37
C ASP A 111 -2.94 -21.40 -7.05
N VAL A 112 -2.72 -20.07 -7.14
CA VAL A 112 -1.51 -19.49 -7.70
C VAL A 112 -0.35 -19.61 -6.70
N ASP A 113 -0.59 -19.31 -5.42
CA ASP A 113 0.38 -19.40 -4.33
C ASP A 113 0.89 -20.82 -4.14
N ALA A 114 0.01 -21.82 -4.27
CA ALA A 114 0.39 -23.23 -4.21
C ALA A 114 1.45 -23.62 -5.26
N GLN A 115 1.54 -22.87 -6.37
CA GLN A 115 2.53 -23.09 -7.43
C GLN A 115 3.76 -22.19 -7.27
N LEU A 116 3.58 -20.93 -6.80
CA LEU A 116 4.65 -19.94 -6.72
C LEU A 116 5.48 -20.09 -5.44
N ILE A 117 4.85 -20.26 -4.27
CA ILE A 117 5.55 -20.29 -2.97
C ILE A 117 6.64 -21.37 -2.92
N PRO A 118 6.42 -22.62 -3.42
CA PRO A 118 7.48 -23.63 -3.41
C PRO A 118 8.73 -23.27 -4.23
N LEU A 119 8.61 -22.32 -5.17
CA LEU A 119 9.74 -21.85 -6.00
C LEU A 119 10.55 -20.75 -5.31
N ASN A 120 10.04 -20.17 -4.22
CA ASN A 120 10.68 -19.07 -3.49
C ASN A 120 11.38 -19.58 -2.23
N VAL A 121 12.47 -20.28 -2.40
CA VAL A 121 13.16 -21.01 -1.33
C VAL A 121 14.08 -20.08 -0.54
N GLN A 122 14.01 -20.14 0.80
CA GLN A 122 14.94 -19.50 1.72
C GLN A 122 16.27 -20.25 1.77
N ASP A 123 17.37 -19.54 1.71
CA ASP A 123 18.68 -20.07 2.05
C ASP A 123 18.85 -20.05 3.58
N GLU A 124 18.77 -21.23 4.20
CA GLU A 124 18.84 -21.38 5.65
C GLU A 124 20.20 -20.92 6.23
N THR A 125 21.25 -20.89 5.42
CA THR A 125 22.57 -20.43 5.89
C THR A 125 22.55 -18.94 6.21
N ILE A 126 21.80 -18.15 5.47
CA ILE A 126 21.63 -16.71 5.71
C ILE A 126 20.89 -16.46 7.05
N LEU A 127 19.82 -17.23 7.33
CA LEU A 127 19.11 -17.11 8.60
C LEU A 127 20.00 -17.53 9.79
N GLN A 128 20.78 -18.60 9.64
CA GLN A 128 21.71 -19.04 10.67
C GLN A 128 22.83 -18.02 10.94
N GLN A 129 23.32 -17.34 9.91
CA GLN A 129 24.28 -16.24 10.08
C GLN A 129 23.67 -15.06 10.82
N LEU A 130 22.45 -14.62 10.40
CA LEU A 130 21.70 -13.57 11.09
C LEU A 130 21.44 -13.91 12.56
N GLU A 131 21.11 -15.16 12.88
CA GLU A 131 20.86 -15.59 14.26
C GLU A 131 22.11 -15.50 15.13
N GLN A 132 23.31 -15.72 14.55
CA GLN A 132 24.58 -15.55 15.24
C GLN A 132 24.97 -14.06 15.40
N GLU A 133 24.64 -13.21 14.43
CA GLU A 133 24.95 -11.78 14.46
C GLU A 133 23.99 -11.00 15.39
N ASP A 134 22.69 -11.13 15.17
CA ASP A 134 21.62 -10.52 15.99
C ASP A 134 20.34 -11.36 15.94
N PRO A 135 20.01 -12.11 17.00
CA PRO A 135 18.81 -12.94 17.06
C PRO A 135 17.49 -12.16 16.85
N LEU A 136 17.44 -10.85 17.16
CA LEU A 136 16.22 -10.05 16.95
C LEU A 136 16.01 -9.76 15.46
N LEU A 137 17.09 -9.52 14.72
CA LEU A 137 17.02 -9.36 13.25
C LEU A 137 16.63 -10.69 12.59
N ALA A 138 17.23 -11.80 13.03
CA ALA A 138 16.88 -13.14 12.56
C ALA A 138 15.38 -13.44 12.77
N ASN A 139 14.85 -13.12 13.95
CA ASN A 139 13.42 -13.27 14.25
C ASN A 139 12.52 -12.45 13.31
N GLN A 140 12.92 -11.22 12.99
CA GLN A 140 12.22 -10.39 12.01
C GLN A 140 12.21 -11.03 10.63
N CYS A 141 13.38 -11.47 10.15
CA CYS A 141 13.50 -12.12 8.84
C CYS A 141 12.76 -13.46 8.79
N HIS A 142 12.83 -14.24 9.87
CA HIS A 142 12.08 -15.49 10.00
C HIS A 142 10.56 -15.25 9.95
N TYR A 143 10.08 -14.19 10.61
CA TYR A 143 8.67 -13.81 10.55
C TYR A 143 8.22 -13.49 9.11
N ILE A 144 8.94 -12.61 8.41
CA ILE A 144 8.63 -12.25 7.02
C ILE A 144 8.67 -13.48 6.10
N TRP A 145 9.68 -14.36 6.29
CA TRP A 145 9.78 -15.60 5.55
C TRP A 145 8.62 -16.55 5.84
N LYS A 146 8.38 -16.85 7.12
CA LYS A 146 7.45 -17.90 7.53
C LYS A 146 5.97 -17.55 7.28
N TYR A 147 5.62 -16.27 7.43
CA TYR A 147 4.24 -15.80 7.35
C TYR A 147 3.95 -14.93 6.12
N GLY A 148 4.96 -14.30 5.55
CA GLY A 148 4.84 -13.56 4.29
C GLY A 148 5.31 -14.34 3.06
N ASN A 149 6.01 -15.46 3.21
CA ASN A 149 6.60 -16.29 2.13
C ASN A 149 7.69 -15.59 1.31
N TYR A 150 8.38 -14.59 1.88
CA TYR A 150 9.43 -13.85 1.19
C TYR A 150 10.80 -14.09 1.84
N PRO A 151 11.75 -14.74 1.14
CA PRO A 151 13.11 -14.98 1.63
C PRO A 151 13.92 -13.70 1.89
N VAL A 152 14.88 -13.77 2.81
CA VAL A 152 15.93 -12.76 3.00
C VAL A 152 17.17 -13.11 2.17
N TYR A 153 17.86 -12.07 1.69
CA TYR A 153 19.06 -12.19 0.85
C TYR A 153 20.20 -11.32 1.37
N ASP A 154 21.44 -11.78 1.20
CA ASP A 154 22.70 -11.09 1.54
C ASP A 154 23.47 -10.58 0.32
N THR A 155 23.04 -10.97 -0.90
CA THR A 155 23.72 -10.71 -2.16
C THR A 155 22.93 -9.76 -3.07
N THR A 156 22.37 -8.68 -2.49
CA THR A 156 21.54 -7.73 -3.24
C THR A 156 21.97 -6.30 -2.95
N ALA A 157 22.40 -5.59 -3.98
CA ALA A 157 22.70 -4.17 -3.88
C ALA A 157 21.41 -3.35 -3.82
N VAL A 158 21.36 -2.40 -2.89
CA VAL A 158 20.24 -1.45 -2.74
C VAL A 158 20.72 -0.05 -3.05
N LYS A 159 19.99 0.67 -3.89
CA LYS A 159 20.16 2.10 -4.10
C LYS A 159 18.90 2.84 -3.73
N PHE A 160 19.02 3.79 -2.82
CA PHE A 160 17.92 4.65 -2.40
C PHE A 160 17.84 5.90 -3.29
N TYR A 161 16.62 6.36 -3.55
CA TYR A 161 16.33 7.60 -4.25
C TYR A 161 15.49 8.49 -3.34
N PRO A 162 16.07 9.62 -2.86
CA PRO A 162 15.37 10.55 -1.98
C PRO A 162 14.25 11.32 -2.70
N GLU A 163 14.22 11.29 -4.02
CA GLU A 163 13.23 11.98 -4.86
C GLU A 163 12.69 11.04 -5.94
N ALA A 164 11.35 11.02 -6.12
CA ALA A 164 10.69 10.15 -7.09
C ALA A 164 11.23 10.32 -8.52
N TYR A 165 11.51 11.57 -8.93
CA TYR A 165 12.02 11.83 -10.29
C TYR A 165 13.41 11.22 -10.53
N LEU A 166 14.26 11.11 -9.51
CA LEU A 166 15.58 10.47 -9.63
C LEU A 166 15.41 8.96 -9.84
N GLY A 167 14.50 8.33 -9.09
CA GLY A 167 14.15 6.93 -9.28
C GLY A 167 13.55 6.69 -10.66
N TYR A 168 12.67 7.55 -11.12
CA TYR A 168 12.04 7.46 -12.44
C TYR A 168 13.05 7.60 -13.60
N GLU A 169 13.97 8.56 -13.55
CA GLU A 169 15.03 8.69 -14.58
C GLU A 169 15.93 7.46 -14.63
N GLU A 170 16.18 6.83 -13.49
CA GLU A 170 16.93 5.57 -13.45
C GLU A 170 16.10 4.40 -14.00
N GLN A 171 14.80 4.33 -13.71
CA GLN A 171 13.90 3.34 -14.29
C GLN A 171 13.94 3.38 -15.82
N LEU A 172 13.88 4.56 -16.43
CA LEU A 172 13.98 4.71 -17.89
C LEU A 172 15.31 4.18 -18.44
N LYS A 173 16.43 4.44 -17.74
CA LYS A 173 17.76 3.94 -18.16
C LYS A 173 17.87 2.42 -18.06
N GLU A 174 17.30 1.83 -16.99
CA GLU A 174 17.35 0.37 -16.83
C GLU A 174 16.42 -0.33 -17.82
N LEU A 175 15.25 0.24 -18.15
CA LEU A 175 14.34 -0.30 -19.14
C LEU A 175 14.97 -0.42 -20.53
N GLU A 176 15.84 0.52 -20.93
CA GLU A 176 16.56 0.44 -22.21
C GLU A 176 17.49 -0.78 -22.29
N LYS A 177 17.93 -1.32 -21.15
CA LYS A 177 18.81 -2.49 -21.07
C LYS A 177 18.08 -3.83 -21.10
N ALA A 178 16.74 -3.83 -20.97
CA ALA A 178 15.91 -5.03 -20.94
C ALA A 178 16.11 -5.91 -22.18
N LYS A 179 16.22 -7.23 -21.98
CA LYS A 179 16.46 -8.22 -23.02
C LYS A 179 15.39 -9.31 -23.09
N HIS A 180 14.74 -9.65 -21.97
CA HIS A 180 13.84 -10.78 -21.86
C HIS A 180 12.42 -10.36 -21.47
N PHE A 181 12.27 -9.66 -20.33
CA PHE A 181 10.95 -9.23 -19.89
C PHE A 181 10.99 -7.97 -19.02
N ILE A 182 9.87 -7.24 -19.06
CA ILE A 182 9.58 -6.08 -18.23
C ILE A 182 8.20 -6.27 -17.59
N PHE A 183 8.13 -6.20 -16.26
CA PHE A 183 6.90 -6.25 -15.50
C PHE A 183 6.67 -4.94 -14.75
N LEU A 184 5.46 -4.40 -14.85
CA LEU A 184 5.05 -3.14 -14.27
C LEU A 184 3.73 -3.35 -13.51
N GLU A 185 3.71 -3.04 -12.23
CA GLU A 185 2.51 -3.07 -11.37
C GLU A 185 2.39 -1.72 -10.68
N TYR A 186 1.30 -0.98 -10.95
CA TYR A 186 1.10 0.35 -10.40
C TYR A 186 -0.36 0.58 -10.00
N HIS A 187 -0.57 1.20 -8.83
CA HIS A 187 -1.91 1.57 -8.39
C HIS A 187 -2.56 2.61 -9.31
N ALA A 188 -1.82 3.64 -9.71
CA ALA A 188 -2.34 4.69 -10.58
C ALA A 188 -1.39 4.96 -11.75
N ILE A 189 -1.98 5.10 -12.94
CA ILE A 189 -1.31 5.50 -14.18
C ILE A 189 -2.11 6.65 -14.79
N GLU A 190 -1.44 7.75 -15.11
CA GLU A 190 -1.99 8.88 -15.85
C GLU A 190 -1.36 8.93 -17.24
N GLU A 191 -2.16 8.97 -18.31
CA GLU A 191 -1.64 9.17 -19.68
C GLU A 191 -1.19 10.63 -19.90
N ALA A 192 -0.17 11.06 -19.14
CA ALA A 192 0.43 12.38 -19.17
C ALA A 192 1.92 12.31 -19.53
N GLU A 193 2.72 13.32 -19.20
CA GLU A 193 4.10 13.45 -19.69
C GLU A 193 5.00 12.31 -19.19
N ALA A 194 4.94 11.99 -17.90
CA ALA A 194 5.74 10.91 -17.33
C ALA A 194 5.41 9.56 -17.99
N PHE A 195 4.13 9.18 -18.06
CA PHE A 195 3.77 7.91 -18.66
C PHE A 195 4.06 7.87 -20.18
N ALA A 196 3.97 8.98 -20.90
CA ALA A 196 4.29 9.03 -22.32
C ALA A 196 5.76 8.66 -22.59
N ARG A 197 6.72 9.18 -21.81
CA ARG A 197 8.13 8.82 -21.90
C ARG A 197 8.37 7.34 -21.61
N LEU A 198 7.73 6.80 -20.59
CA LEU A 198 7.80 5.38 -20.24
C LEU A 198 7.23 4.52 -21.37
N LYS A 199 6.03 4.84 -21.87
CA LYS A 199 5.35 4.11 -22.93
C LYS A 199 6.18 4.02 -24.21
N ASP A 200 6.90 5.10 -24.57
CA ASP A 200 7.78 5.10 -25.74
C ASP A 200 8.93 4.09 -25.61
N VAL A 201 9.50 3.92 -24.39
CA VAL A 201 10.51 2.89 -24.13
C VAL A 201 9.89 1.51 -24.21
N LEU A 202 8.74 1.29 -23.55
CA LEU A 202 8.05 -0.01 -23.54
C LEU A 202 7.67 -0.46 -24.95
N ALA A 203 7.18 0.46 -25.81
CA ALA A 203 6.83 0.15 -27.20
C ALA A 203 8.05 -0.28 -28.01
N ARG A 204 9.20 0.40 -27.84
CA ARG A 204 10.45 -0.02 -28.51
C ARG A 204 10.90 -1.40 -28.05
N LYS A 205 10.89 -1.65 -26.73
CA LYS A 205 11.29 -2.95 -26.16
C LYS A 205 10.37 -4.09 -26.60
N ALA A 206 9.06 -3.85 -26.64
CA ALA A 206 8.12 -4.83 -27.19
C ALA A 206 8.38 -5.12 -28.67
N ALA A 207 8.70 -4.11 -29.48
CA ALA A 207 9.08 -4.30 -30.90
C ALA A 207 10.42 -5.05 -31.07
N GLU A 208 11.33 -4.97 -30.09
CA GLU A 208 12.58 -5.75 -30.02
C GLU A 208 12.34 -7.21 -29.59
N GLY A 209 11.12 -7.59 -29.22
CA GLY A 209 10.77 -8.94 -28.78
C GLY A 209 10.84 -9.16 -27.26
N VAL A 210 11.04 -8.10 -26.47
CA VAL A 210 10.97 -8.17 -24.99
C VAL A 210 9.52 -8.36 -24.57
N GLU A 211 9.27 -9.30 -23.66
CA GLU A 211 7.93 -9.50 -23.08
C GLU A 211 7.59 -8.37 -22.10
N VAL A 212 6.59 -7.54 -22.44
CA VAL A 212 6.21 -6.39 -21.59
C VAL A 212 4.81 -6.59 -21.04
N ARG A 213 4.67 -6.51 -19.69
CA ARG A 213 3.40 -6.65 -18.98
C ARG A 213 3.14 -5.45 -18.07
N ILE A 214 1.91 -4.93 -18.09
CA ILE A 214 1.43 -3.88 -17.20
C ILE A 214 0.21 -4.40 -16.45
N LEU A 215 0.22 -4.27 -15.12
CA LEU A 215 -0.93 -4.45 -14.24
C LEU A 215 -1.23 -3.11 -13.54
N TYR A 216 -2.50 -2.71 -13.52
CA TYR A 216 -2.91 -1.49 -12.82
C TYR A 216 -4.23 -1.67 -12.06
N ASP A 217 -4.43 -0.85 -11.02
CA ASP A 217 -5.68 -0.85 -10.25
C ASP A 217 -6.74 0.04 -10.91
N ASP A 218 -7.97 -0.48 -11.10
CA ASP A 218 -9.04 0.28 -11.77
C ASP A 218 -9.48 1.52 -10.98
N VAL A 219 -9.57 1.46 -9.64
CA VAL A 219 -9.95 2.62 -8.81
C VAL A 219 -8.87 3.68 -8.81
N GLY A 220 -7.59 3.26 -8.71
CA GLY A 220 -6.46 4.18 -8.78
C GLY A 220 -6.38 4.93 -10.11
N CYS A 221 -6.82 4.29 -11.19
CA CYS A 221 -6.78 4.86 -12.55
C CYS A 221 -8.08 5.48 -13.03
N ILE A 222 -9.18 5.41 -12.26
CA ILE A 222 -10.52 5.76 -12.74
C ILE A 222 -10.67 7.23 -13.17
N GLY A 223 -9.86 8.13 -12.65
CA GLY A 223 -9.79 9.53 -13.05
C GLY A 223 -8.81 9.82 -14.19
N PHE A 224 -8.00 8.86 -14.62
CA PHE A 224 -6.86 9.03 -15.51
C PHE A 224 -6.96 8.21 -16.79
N LEU A 225 -7.51 6.98 -16.71
CA LEU A 225 -7.59 6.06 -17.84
C LEU A 225 -9.03 5.86 -18.32
N ASP A 226 -9.17 5.60 -19.61
CA ASP A 226 -10.43 5.16 -20.22
C ASP A 226 -10.41 3.65 -20.52
N LYS A 227 -11.57 3.13 -20.96
CA LYS A 227 -11.76 1.69 -21.24
C LYS A 227 -10.86 1.16 -22.38
N SER A 228 -10.41 2.03 -23.28
CA SER A 228 -9.59 1.65 -24.43
C SER A 228 -8.08 1.63 -24.12
N PHE A 229 -7.69 1.94 -22.89
CA PHE A 229 -6.28 1.91 -22.49
C PHE A 229 -5.62 0.55 -22.72
N ILE A 230 -6.30 -0.53 -22.34
CA ILE A 230 -5.81 -1.91 -22.55
C ILE A 230 -5.60 -2.18 -24.05
N ASP A 231 -6.55 -1.78 -24.90
CA ASP A 231 -6.45 -1.98 -26.35
C ASP A 231 -5.29 -1.19 -26.94
N ARG A 232 -5.06 0.05 -26.46
CA ARG A 232 -3.93 0.88 -26.88
C ARG A 232 -2.59 0.27 -26.47
N MET A 233 -2.48 -0.32 -25.28
CA MET A 233 -1.26 -0.99 -24.82
C MET A 233 -1.01 -2.27 -25.66
N ASN A 234 -2.03 -3.09 -25.84
CA ASN A 234 -1.93 -4.30 -26.65
C ASN A 234 -1.54 -3.99 -28.12
N ALA A 235 -2.03 -2.88 -28.68
CA ALA A 235 -1.70 -2.45 -30.03
C ALA A 235 -0.21 -2.10 -30.25
N ILE A 236 0.52 -1.79 -29.17
CA ILE A 236 1.97 -1.54 -29.20
C ILE A 236 2.79 -2.73 -28.68
N GLY A 237 2.16 -3.92 -28.54
CA GLY A 237 2.83 -5.14 -28.09
C GLY A 237 2.98 -5.27 -26.57
N VAL A 238 2.38 -4.37 -25.79
CA VAL A 238 2.42 -4.39 -24.32
C VAL A 238 1.18 -5.09 -23.78
N GLN A 239 1.35 -6.23 -23.12
CA GLN A 239 0.25 -6.95 -22.47
C GLN A 239 -0.23 -6.15 -21.27
N CYS A 240 -1.55 -5.96 -21.15
CA CYS A 240 -2.11 -5.12 -20.09
C CYS A 240 -3.28 -5.82 -19.40
N ARG A 241 -3.28 -5.82 -18.06
CA ARG A 241 -4.38 -6.32 -17.21
C ARG A 241 -4.79 -5.27 -16.20
N VAL A 242 -6.04 -5.36 -15.75
CA VAL A 242 -6.61 -4.49 -14.73
C VAL A 242 -6.95 -5.29 -13.48
N PHE A 243 -6.55 -4.76 -12.32
CA PHE A 243 -6.94 -5.31 -11.04
C PHE A 243 -8.30 -4.76 -10.60
N ASN A 244 -9.19 -5.67 -10.22
CA ASN A 244 -10.46 -5.41 -9.53
C ASN A 244 -11.31 -4.32 -10.18
N TYR A 245 -11.75 -4.58 -11.41
CA TYR A 245 -12.57 -3.68 -12.20
C TYR A 245 -13.85 -3.24 -11.47
N VAL A 246 -14.13 -1.94 -11.46
CA VAL A 246 -15.31 -1.36 -10.79
C VAL A 246 -16.58 -1.70 -11.58
N VAL A 247 -17.44 -2.46 -10.94
CA VAL A 247 -18.80 -2.79 -11.42
C VAL A 247 -19.83 -2.08 -10.56
N PRO A 248 -21.00 -1.67 -11.12
CA PRO A 248 -22.06 -0.96 -10.39
C PRO A 248 -22.90 -1.87 -9.49
N PHE A 249 -22.27 -2.88 -8.88
CA PHE A 249 -22.87 -3.79 -7.92
C PHE A 249 -22.10 -3.78 -6.63
N LEU A 250 -22.81 -4.02 -5.51
CA LEU A 250 -22.18 -4.17 -4.20
C LEU A 250 -21.27 -5.41 -4.19
N ASN A 251 -19.97 -5.17 -4.22
CA ASN A 251 -18.94 -6.21 -4.16
C ASN A 251 -17.95 -5.84 -3.05
N ILE A 252 -17.84 -6.71 -2.02
CA ILE A 252 -16.96 -6.51 -0.88
C ILE A 252 -15.49 -6.41 -1.34
N PHE A 253 -15.09 -7.22 -2.32
CA PHE A 253 -13.75 -7.22 -2.88
C PHE A 253 -13.36 -5.87 -3.51
N MET A 254 -14.35 -5.03 -3.91
CA MET A 254 -14.07 -3.66 -4.38
C MET A 254 -13.33 -2.79 -3.36
N ASN A 255 -13.38 -3.12 -2.07
CA ASN A 255 -12.63 -2.40 -1.03
C ASN A 255 -11.14 -2.76 -1.03
N ASN A 256 -10.79 -3.96 -1.50
CA ASN A 256 -9.40 -4.40 -1.62
C ASN A 256 -8.80 -3.83 -2.90
N ARG A 257 -7.69 -3.10 -2.76
CA ARG A 257 -7.02 -2.43 -3.89
C ARG A 257 -5.58 -2.89 -3.99
N ASP A 258 -5.10 -2.96 -5.22
CA ASP A 258 -3.67 -3.11 -5.46
C ASP A 258 -3.01 -1.74 -5.32
N HIS A 259 -2.20 -1.60 -4.27
CA HIS A 259 -1.47 -0.35 -4.00
C HIS A 259 0.04 -0.52 -4.15
N ARG A 260 0.48 -1.66 -4.69
CA ARG A 260 1.89 -1.92 -5.01
C ARG A 260 2.39 -1.01 -6.14
N LYS A 261 3.67 -0.72 -6.16
CA LYS A 261 4.38 -0.03 -7.23
C LYS A 261 5.67 -0.79 -7.44
N ILE A 262 5.63 -1.69 -8.41
CA ILE A 262 6.74 -2.61 -8.70
C ILE A 262 7.12 -2.49 -10.17
N MET A 263 8.42 -2.41 -10.44
CA MET A 263 8.98 -2.61 -11.77
C MET A 263 10.04 -3.68 -11.68
N VAL A 264 9.96 -4.71 -12.53
CA VAL A 264 10.96 -5.76 -12.66
C VAL A 264 11.49 -5.78 -14.08
N ILE A 265 12.81 -5.85 -14.22
CA ILE A 265 13.52 -5.91 -15.50
C ILE A 265 14.38 -7.15 -15.50
N ASP A 266 14.08 -8.10 -16.38
CA ASP A 266 14.81 -9.36 -16.59
C ASP A 266 15.03 -10.19 -15.30
N GLY A 267 14.23 -9.98 -14.23
CA GLY A 267 14.43 -10.60 -12.92
C GLY A 267 15.70 -10.18 -12.20
N LYS A 268 16.48 -9.24 -12.71
CA LYS A 268 17.81 -8.81 -12.22
C LYS A 268 17.79 -7.45 -11.56
N VAL A 269 16.93 -6.56 -12.03
CA VAL A 269 16.75 -5.21 -11.51
C VAL A 269 15.28 -5.04 -11.12
N GLY A 270 15.06 -4.56 -9.91
CA GLY A 270 13.73 -4.29 -9.39
C GLY A 270 13.63 -2.91 -8.76
N PHE A 271 12.48 -2.25 -8.89
CA PHE A 271 12.20 -0.95 -8.27
C PHE A 271 10.90 -1.02 -7.49
N THR A 272 10.87 -0.32 -6.37
CA THR A 272 9.64 0.02 -5.64
C THR A 272 9.78 1.37 -4.95
N GLY A 273 8.67 1.93 -4.49
CA GLY A 273 8.62 3.21 -3.78
C GLY A 273 7.19 3.70 -3.59
N GLY A 274 7.04 4.91 -3.08
CA GLY A 274 5.72 5.48 -2.82
C GLY A 274 4.99 6.02 -4.07
N TYR A 275 5.69 6.31 -5.15
CA TYR A 275 5.21 7.07 -6.30
C TYR A 275 4.47 6.21 -7.35
N ASN A 276 3.38 6.77 -7.88
CA ASN A 276 2.66 6.25 -9.04
C ASN A 276 3.18 6.85 -10.35
N LEU A 277 2.63 6.41 -11.48
CA LEU A 277 2.96 6.93 -12.80
C LEU A 277 2.02 8.09 -13.19
N ALA A 278 2.13 9.22 -12.49
CA ALA A 278 1.42 10.45 -12.81
C ALA A 278 2.35 11.66 -12.61
N ASP A 279 2.10 12.74 -13.36
CA ASP A 279 3.00 13.88 -13.46
C ASP A 279 3.28 14.59 -12.11
N GLU A 280 2.32 14.55 -11.18
CA GLU A 280 2.46 15.16 -9.85
C GLU A 280 3.54 14.49 -8.98
N TYR A 281 3.71 13.18 -9.09
CA TYR A 281 4.72 12.44 -8.31
C TYR A 281 6.16 12.80 -8.69
N PHE A 282 6.35 13.27 -9.91
CA PHE A 282 7.67 13.64 -10.46
C PHE A 282 7.88 15.16 -10.50
N ASN A 283 7.02 15.91 -9.83
CA ASN A 283 7.06 17.37 -9.81
C ASN A 283 7.03 18.02 -11.20
N ILE A 284 6.37 17.39 -12.18
CA ILE A 284 6.05 17.98 -13.48
C ILE A 284 4.86 18.94 -13.31
N THR A 285 3.93 18.59 -12.42
CA THR A 285 2.84 19.45 -11.94
C THR A 285 2.88 19.56 -10.42
N HIS A 286 2.32 20.63 -9.84
CA HIS A 286 2.42 20.93 -8.40
C HIS A 286 1.05 21.22 -7.76
N PRO A 287 0.08 20.29 -7.78
CA PRO A 287 -1.26 20.54 -7.22
C PRO A 287 -1.27 20.76 -5.71
N TYR A 288 -0.27 20.24 -4.99
CA TYR A 288 -0.13 20.28 -3.52
C TYR A 288 1.23 20.79 -3.06
N GLY A 289 1.85 21.69 -3.82
CA GLY A 289 3.23 22.12 -3.59
C GLY A 289 4.23 21.09 -4.10
N TYR A 290 5.41 21.02 -3.49
CA TYR A 290 6.41 20.03 -3.83
C TYR A 290 5.97 18.63 -3.37
N TRP A 291 5.98 17.66 -4.29
CA TRP A 291 5.66 16.27 -3.98
C TRP A 291 6.93 15.53 -3.58
N LYS A 292 7.04 15.20 -2.29
CA LYS A 292 8.17 14.46 -1.74
C LYS A 292 7.83 12.98 -1.65
N ASP A 293 8.49 12.15 -2.46
CA ASP A 293 8.36 10.70 -2.43
C ASP A 293 9.70 10.03 -2.64
N THR A 294 9.82 8.78 -2.18
CA THR A 294 11.08 8.03 -2.18
C THR A 294 10.91 6.66 -2.82
N GLY A 295 12.02 6.07 -3.24
CA GLY A 295 12.04 4.73 -3.79
C GLY A 295 13.40 4.05 -3.66
N VAL A 296 13.42 2.76 -3.96
CA VAL A 296 14.63 1.93 -3.99
C VAL A 296 14.75 1.16 -5.29
N LYS A 297 15.99 0.96 -5.73
CA LYS A 297 16.38 0.00 -6.76
C LYS A 297 17.11 -1.15 -6.09
N LEU A 298 16.70 -2.36 -6.40
CA LEU A 298 17.39 -3.59 -6.05
C LEU A 298 18.10 -4.14 -7.28
N THR A 299 19.32 -4.64 -7.10
CA THR A 299 20.05 -5.38 -8.13
C THR A 299 20.59 -6.66 -7.49
N GLY A 300 20.14 -7.82 -7.98
CA GLY A 300 20.54 -9.11 -7.43
C GLY A 300 19.36 -10.01 -7.05
N ARG A 301 19.64 -11.04 -6.24
CA ARG A 301 18.71 -12.15 -5.97
C ARG A 301 17.38 -11.72 -5.33
N ALA A 302 17.36 -10.69 -4.49
CA ALA A 302 16.12 -10.24 -3.85
C ALA A 302 15.05 -9.71 -4.83
N VAL A 303 15.41 -9.41 -6.08
CA VAL A 303 14.46 -9.05 -7.15
C VAL A 303 13.49 -10.20 -7.44
N GLN A 304 13.86 -11.45 -7.11
CA GLN A 304 12.97 -12.60 -7.18
C GLN A 304 11.67 -12.36 -6.39
N ASN A 305 11.73 -11.77 -5.20
CA ASN A 305 10.53 -11.48 -4.42
C ASN A 305 9.57 -10.53 -5.17
N PHE A 306 10.08 -9.49 -5.83
CA PHE A 306 9.24 -8.62 -6.67
C PHE A 306 8.65 -9.34 -7.88
N THR A 307 9.43 -10.24 -8.49
CA THR A 307 8.96 -11.08 -9.60
C THR A 307 7.81 -11.97 -9.14
N MET A 308 7.93 -12.57 -7.95
CA MET A 308 6.87 -13.39 -7.35
C MET A 308 5.60 -12.58 -7.08
N MET A 309 5.73 -11.39 -6.46
CA MET A 309 4.61 -10.50 -6.19
C MET A 309 3.83 -10.13 -7.46
N PHE A 310 4.56 -9.78 -8.53
CA PHE A 310 3.93 -9.47 -9.82
C PHE A 310 3.24 -10.67 -10.42
N LEU A 311 3.91 -11.83 -10.45
CA LEU A 311 3.36 -13.05 -11.04
C LEU A 311 2.11 -13.53 -10.31
N GLU A 312 2.07 -13.45 -8.98
CA GLU A 312 0.88 -13.73 -8.16
C GLU A 312 -0.32 -12.92 -8.70
N MET A 313 -0.21 -11.59 -8.71
CA MET A 313 -1.29 -10.71 -9.11
C MET A 313 -1.67 -10.88 -10.59
N TRP A 314 -0.67 -11.01 -11.46
CA TRP A 314 -0.89 -11.19 -12.89
C TRP A 314 -1.69 -12.45 -13.19
N ASN A 315 -1.36 -13.56 -12.52
CA ASN A 315 -1.97 -14.85 -12.79
C ASN A 315 -3.36 -14.99 -12.17
N VAL A 316 -3.62 -14.33 -11.06
CA VAL A 316 -4.97 -14.25 -10.47
C VAL A 316 -5.93 -13.44 -11.34
N MET A 317 -5.43 -12.38 -12.01
CA MET A 317 -6.28 -11.45 -12.80
C MET A 317 -6.55 -11.91 -14.23
N GLY A 318 -6.02 -13.04 -14.67
CA GLY A 318 -6.24 -13.52 -16.03
C GLY A 318 -5.96 -15.00 -16.21
N GLN A 319 -5.61 -15.40 -17.44
CA GLN A 319 -5.12 -16.74 -17.69
C GLN A 319 -3.75 -16.91 -17.03
N ALA A 320 -3.58 -17.95 -16.22
CA ALA A 320 -2.34 -18.23 -15.53
C ALA A 320 -1.24 -18.68 -16.51
N ASP A 321 -0.01 -18.30 -16.21
CA ASP A 321 1.18 -18.85 -16.86
C ASP A 321 1.34 -20.32 -16.51
N THR A 322 1.99 -21.08 -17.36
CA THR A 322 2.28 -22.49 -17.15
C THR A 322 3.74 -22.78 -16.77
N ASP A 323 4.60 -21.76 -16.92
CA ASP A 323 6.03 -21.85 -16.64
C ASP A 323 6.49 -20.59 -15.89
N TYR A 324 6.51 -20.67 -14.58
CA TYR A 324 7.01 -19.59 -13.70
C TYR A 324 8.54 -19.58 -13.60
N GLU A 325 9.18 -20.77 -13.74
CA GLU A 325 10.63 -20.92 -13.56
C GLU A 325 11.43 -20.06 -14.54
N LYS A 326 10.92 -19.86 -15.77
CA LYS A 326 11.62 -19.02 -16.76
C LYS A 326 11.88 -17.59 -16.30
N TYR A 327 11.00 -17.03 -15.42
CA TYR A 327 11.15 -15.69 -14.87
C TYR A 327 12.04 -15.67 -13.62
N LEU A 328 12.04 -16.77 -12.86
CA LEU A 328 12.79 -16.87 -11.62
C LEU A 328 14.27 -17.26 -11.86
N LYS A 329 14.56 -18.07 -12.87
CA LYS A 329 15.95 -18.43 -13.24
C LYS A 329 16.80 -17.21 -13.59
N ALA A 330 16.20 -16.19 -14.21
CA ALA A 330 16.91 -14.97 -14.58
C ALA A 330 17.48 -14.21 -13.37
N SER A 331 16.81 -14.23 -12.22
CA SER A 331 17.31 -13.64 -10.98
C SER A 331 18.45 -14.44 -10.35
N GLN A 332 18.46 -15.76 -10.54
CA GLN A 332 19.51 -16.66 -10.06
C GLN A 332 20.80 -16.50 -10.88
N GLU A 333 20.70 -16.44 -12.20
CA GLU A 333 21.84 -16.25 -13.10
C GLU A 333 22.51 -14.87 -12.93
N GLY A 334 21.76 -13.83 -12.55
CA GLY A 334 22.30 -12.49 -12.30
C GLY A 334 23.17 -12.40 -11.04
N ALA A 335 23.07 -13.36 -10.12
CA ALA A 335 23.85 -13.41 -8.89
C ALA A 335 25.32 -13.85 -9.10
N GLU A 336 25.64 -14.45 -10.25
CA GLU A 336 27.02 -14.86 -10.58
C GLU A 336 27.88 -13.69 -11.08
N ASP A 337 27.29 -12.50 -11.26
CA ASP A 337 28.04 -11.30 -11.64
C ASP A 337 28.89 -10.83 -10.46
N GLY A 338 30.23 -10.94 -10.58
CA GLY A 338 31.21 -10.73 -9.50
C GLY A 338 31.14 -9.38 -8.76
N ASN A 339 30.34 -8.43 -9.26
CA ASN A 339 30.04 -7.17 -8.57
C ASN A 339 28.97 -7.31 -7.46
N LEU A 340 28.12 -8.34 -7.51
CA LEU A 340 27.06 -8.57 -6.50
C LEU A 340 27.60 -9.24 -5.23
N GLN A 341 28.73 -9.93 -5.31
CA GLN A 341 29.43 -10.51 -4.14
C GLN A 341 29.96 -9.46 -3.15
N LYS A 342 29.86 -8.16 -3.48
CA LYS A 342 30.28 -7.04 -2.63
C LYS A 342 29.12 -6.26 -2.01
N ALA A 343 27.87 -6.69 -2.21
CA ALA A 343 26.74 -6.05 -1.56
C ALA A 343 26.80 -6.26 -0.04
N SER A 344 26.60 -5.19 0.72
CA SER A 344 26.62 -5.23 2.19
C SER A 344 25.21 -5.43 2.76
N GLY A 345 25.12 -6.12 3.89
CA GLY A 345 23.90 -6.26 4.67
C GLY A 345 22.89 -7.25 4.12
N TYR A 346 21.67 -7.15 4.64
CA TYR A 346 20.56 -8.06 4.36
C TYR A 346 19.37 -7.30 3.78
N VAL A 347 18.71 -7.90 2.80
CA VAL A 347 17.57 -7.29 2.08
C VAL A 347 16.44 -8.30 1.97
N GLN A 348 15.25 -7.89 2.37
CA GLN A 348 14.04 -8.73 2.32
C GLN A 348 12.85 -7.93 1.79
N PRO A 349 12.61 -7.92 0.47
CA PRO A 349 11.35 -7.42 -0.08
C PRO A 349 10.20 -8.30 0.39
N TYR A 350 9.13 -7.68 0.87
CA TYR A 350 7.93 -8.37 1.37
C TYR A 350 6.66 -7.72 0.84
N ALA A 351 5.59 -8.49 0.79
CA ALA A 351 4.27 -7.99 0.48
C ALA A 351 3.30 -8.21 1.64
N ASP A 352 2.20 -7.48 1.58
CA ASP A 352 1.05 -7.63 2.46
C ASP A 352 -0.20 -7.94 1.62
N SER A 353 -1.05 -8.84 2.11
CA SER A 353 -2.29 -9.26 1.44
C SER A 353 -3.49 -9.07 2.37
N PRO A 354 -4.57 -8.43 1.92
CA PRO A 354 -5.77 -8.31 2.74
C PRO A 354 -6.60 -9.62 2.84
N LEU A 355 -6.17 -10.70 2.15
CA LEU A 355 -6.97 -11.91 1.97
C LEU A 355 -6.59 -13.04 2.93
N ASP A 356 -5.33 -13.13 3.35
CA ASP A 356 -4.80 -14.21 4.20
C ASP A 356 -5.07 -13.99 5.70
N GLY A 357 -5.25 -12.74 6.12
CA GLY A 357 -5.52 -12.37 7.52
C GLY A 357 -4.28 -12.18 8.37
N GLU A 358 -3.08 -12.22 7.77
CA GLU A 358 -1.81 -11.90 8.41
C GLU A 358 -1.35 -10.50 8.00
N PRO A 359 -1.36 -9.48 8.90
CA PRO A 359 -0.98 -8.11 8.56
C PRO A 359 0.55 -7.96 8.58
N VAL A 360 1.22 -8.50 7.56
CA VAL A 360 2.69 -8.53 7.48
C VAL A 360 3.26 -7.12 7.56
N GLY A 361 2.67 -6.16 6.85
CA GLY A 361 3.12 -4.77 6.84
C GLY A 361 3.06 -4.10 8.21
N GLU A 362 1.95 -4.26 8.96
CA GLU A 362 1.83 -3.73 10.32
C GLU A 362 2.84 -4.40 11.27
N ASN A 363 2.99 -5.72 11.17
CA ASN A 363 3.88 -6.48 12.05
C ASN A 363 5.35 -6.16 11.79
N VAL A 364 5.76 -5.89 10.54
CA VAL A 364 7.11 -5.38 10.24
C VAL A 364 7.34 -4.03 10.92
N TYR A 365 6.40 -3.11 10.82
CA TYR A 365 6.51 -1.82 11.50
C TYR A 365 6.53 -1.95 13.03
N LEU A 366 5.66 -2.78 13.60
CA LEU A 366 5.63 -3.04 15.05
C LEU A 366 6.94 -3.65 15.57
N ASN A 367 7.54 -4.56 14.81
CA ASN A 367 8.83 -5.14 15.19
C ASN A 367 9.95 -4.08 15.18
N LEU A 368 10.02 -3.22 14.17
CA LEU A 368 10.98 -2.10 14.15
C LEU A 368 10.78 -1.15 15.34
N ILE A 369 9.52 -0.81 15.67
CA ILE A 369 9.21 0.05 16.82
C ILE A 369 9.64 -0.61 18.15
N LYS A 370 9.40 -1.92 18.30
CA LYS A 370 9.72 -2.67 19.52
C LYS A 370 11.23 -2.86 19.72
N THR A 371 11.98 -3.07 18.63
CA THR A 371 13.42 -3.33 18.67
C THR A 371 14.27 -2.06 18.72
N ALA A 372 13.69 -0.89 18.42
CA ALA A 372 14.38 0.40 18.48
C ALA A 372 15.01 0.68 19.86
N LYS A 373 16.29 1.04 19.88
CA LYS A 373 17.11 1.28 21.07
C LYS A 373 17.48 2.75 21.27
N LYS A 374 17.70 3.50 20.18
CA LYS A 374 18.19 4.89 20.21
C LYS A 374 17.27 5.86 19.50
N ARG A 375 16.87 5.56 18.26
CA ARG A 375 16.08 6.45 17.40
C ARG A 375 15.17 5.66 16.48
N LEU A 376 14.00 6.24 16.23
CA LEU A 376 13.01 5.72 15.30
C LEU A 376 12.39 6.88 14.53
N TYR A 377 12.65 6.96 13.24
CA TYR A 377 12.13 8.01 12.36
C TYR A 377 11.16 7.40 11.34
N VAL A 378 10.02 8.03 11.20
CA VAL A 378 8.90 7.54 10.37
C VAL A 378 8.42 8.65 9.47
N ALA A 379 8.31 8.41 8.16
CA ALA A 379 7.65 9.29 7.20
C ALA A 379 6.43 8.57 6.60
N THR A 380 5.26 9.21 6.65
CA THR A 380 4.01 8.67 6.11
C THR A 380 3.06 9.80 5.70
N PRO A 381 2.33 9.65 4.55
CA PRO A 381 1.34 10.64 4.15
C PRO A 381 0.09 10.65 5.04
N TYR A 382 -0.24 9.50 5.63
CA TYR A 382 -1.42 9.30 6.47
C TYR A 382 -1.05 8.59 7.76
N LEU A 383 -1.50 9.14 8.89
CA LEU A 383 -1.25 8.60 10.23
C LEU A 383 -2.59 8.27 10.89
N ILE A 384 -3.13 7.10 10.58
CA ILE A 384 -4.42 6.59 11.08
C ILE A 384 -4.18 5.16 11.56
N ILE A 385 -3.50 5.05 12.69
CA ILE A 385 -2.89 3.82 13.22
C ILE A 385 -3.73 3.12 14.28
N SER A 386 -3.46 1.83 14.47
CA SER A 386 -4.08 1.03 15.52
C SER A 386 -3.71 1.52 16.92
N ASP A 387 -4.51 1.11 17.91
CA ASP A 387 -4.22 1.38 19.32
C ASP A 387 -2.91 0.69 19.75
N GLU A 388 -2.63 -0.50 19.19
CA GLU A 388 -1.38 -1.24 19.38
C GLU A 388 -0.19 -0.41 18.90
N MET A 389 -0.22 0.08 17.68
CA MET A 389 0.87 0.88 17.09
C MET A 389 1.04 2.21 17.83
N THR A 390 -0.07 2.86 18.21
CA THR A 390 -0.04 4.09 19.03
C THR A 390 0.65 3.84 20.36
N ARG A 391 0.35 2.72 21.03
CA ARG A 391 0.94 2.34 22.31
C ARG A 391 2.41 2.00 22.19
N GLU A 392 2.81 1.25 21.14
CA GLU A 392 4.20 0.84 20.95
C GLU A 392 5.11 2.04 20.60
N LEU A 393 4.65 2.97 19.73
CA LEU A 393 5.37 4.24 19.48
C LEU A 393 5.57 5.05 20.77
N GLY A 394 4.51 5.16 21.58
CA GLY A 394 4.59 5.85 22.87
C GLY A 394 5.49 5.12 23.87
N LEU A 395 5.49 3.79 23.89
CA LEU A 395 6.36 2.99 24.75
C LEU A 395 7.83 3.11 24.32
N ALA A 396 8.12 3.13 23.03
CA ALA A 396 9.47 3.38 22.51
C ALA A 396 9.99 4.75 23.00
N ALA A 397 9.19 5.82 22.87
CA ALA A 397 9.55 7.15 23.36
C ALA A 397 9.78 7.16 24.89
N LYS A 398 8.94 6.45 25.67
CA LYS A 398 9.11 6.33 27.15
C LYS A 398 10.33 5.51 27.56
N ARG A 399 10.80 4.59 26.71
CA ARG A 399 12.08 3.87 26.91
C ARG A 399 13.31 4.76 26.64
N GLY A 400 13.10 5.98 26.14
CA GLY A 400 14.18 6.92 25.82
C GLY A 400 14.61 6.91 24.34
N VAL A 401 13.86 6.22 23.48
CA VAL A 401 14.08 6.27 22.02
C VAL A 401 13.64 7.62 21.48
N ASP A 402 14.45 8.28 20.65
CA ASP A 402 14.05 9.49 19.92
C ASP A 402 13.10 9.09 18.78
N VAL A 403 11.79 9.18 19.05
CA VAL A 403 10.74 8.83 18.10
C VAL A 403 10.24 10.09 17.39
N ARG A 404 10.43 10.16 16.07
CA ARG A 404 10.00 11.27 15.21
C ARG A 404 9.08 10.77 14.11
N VAL A 405 7.92 11.44 13.95
CA VAL A 405 6.94 11.13 12.91
C VAL A 405 6.80 12.36 11.99
N PHE A 406 7.03 12.16 10.70
CA PHE A 406 6.91 13.18 9.67
C PHE A 406 5.65 12.92 8.84
N THR A 407 4.83 13.97 8.66
CA THR A 407 3.58 13.94 7.90
C THR A 407 3.48 15.16 7.00
N PRO A 408 2.56 15.21 6.01
CA PRO A 408 2.42 16.36 5.14
C PRO A 408 1.99 17.62 5.91
N GLY A 409 2.56 18.77 5.54
CA GLY A 409 2.06 20.10 5.96
C GLY A 409 0.94 20.60 5.04
N ILE A 410 1.00 20.26 3.73
CA ILE A 410 -0.03 20.58 2.73
C ILE A 410 -0.74 19.27 2.34
N PRO A 411 -2.05 19.12 2.59
CA PRO A 411 -2.77 17.88 2.33
C PRO A 411 -3.26 17.75 0.89
N ASP A 412 -3.31 16.50 0.39
CA ASP A 412 -4.06 16.11 -0.80
C ASP A 412 -5.57 16.00 -0.52
N LYS A 413 -5.94 15.48 0.66
CA LYS A 413 -7.32 15.24 1.11
C LYS A 413 -7.56 15.86 2.48
N LYS A 414 -8.26 17.00 2.53
CA LYS A 414 -8.48 17.78 3.75
C LYS A 414 -9.13 17.00 4.89
N ILE A 415 -10.07 16.09 4.58
CA ILE A 415 -10.76 15.26 5.58
C ILE A 415 -9.76 14.28 6.22
N ILE A 416 -9.02 13.52 5.42
CA ILE A 416 -8.03 12.55 5.88
C ILE A 416 -6.92 13.21 6.70
N TYR A 417 -6.51 14.41 6.28
CA TYR A 417 -5.57 15.22 7.03
C TYR A 417 -6.10 15.62 8.43
N GLY A 418 -7.40 15.96 8.51
CA GLY A 418 -8.05 16.21 9.80
C GLY A 418 -8.06 14.98 10.71
N VAL A 419 -8.22 13.77 10.15
CA VAL A 419 -8.12 12.50 10.89
C VAL A 419 -6.68 12.24 11.32
N THR A 420 -5.69 12.35 10.44
CA THR A 420 -4.25 12.23 10.75
C THR A 420 -3.86 13.11 11.94
N ARG A 421 -4.19 14.40 11.89
CA ARG A 421 -3.92 15.34 12.99
C ARG A 421 -4.64 15.01 14.29
N SER A 422 -5.67 14.19 14.27
CA SER A 422 -6.37 13.75 15.48
C SER A 422 -5.52 12.80 16.34
N TYR A 423 -4.58 12.09 15.73
CA TYR A 423 -3.67 11.17 16.42
C TYR A 423 -2.49 11.87 17.11
N TYR A 424 -2.09 13.07 16.65
CA TYR A 424 -0.90 13.78 17.16
C TYR A 424 -0.92 13.97 18.67
N SER A 425 -2.02 14.50 19.23
CA SER A 425 -2.06 14.76 20.67
C SER A 425 -1.96 13.50 21.54
N GLY A 426 -2.38 12.34 21.03
CA GLY A 426 -2.21 11.05 21.69
C GLY A 426 -0.73 10.63 21.74
N LEU A 427 -0.03 10.74 20.63
CA LEU A 427 1.38 10.41 20.49
C LEU A 427 2.28 11.39 21.23
N VAL A 428 2.04 12.70 21.07
CA VAL A 428 2.82 13.77 21.73
C VAL A 428 2.79 13.64 23.26
N ARG A 429 1.63 13.34 23.86
CA ARG A 429 1.54 13.10 25.31
C ARG A 429 2.34 11.89 25.79
N GLN A 430 2.71 10.99 24.90
CA GLN A 430 3.54 9.83 25.19
C GLN A 430 5.02 10.06 24.91
N GLY A 431 5.40 11.25 24.42
CA GLY A 431 6.80 11.64 24.17
C GLY A 431 7.24 11.55 22.71
N VAL A 432 6.34 11.18 21.79
CA VAL A 432 6.64 11.16 20.35
C VAL A 432 6.67 12.59 19.81
N ARG A 433 7.68 12.91 19.00
CA ARG A 433 7.81 14.20 18.32
C ARG A 433 7.16 14.14 16.93
N VAL A 434 6.39 15.17 16.57
CA VAL A 434 5.65 15.23 15.31
C VAL A 434 6.09 16.43 14.49
N TYR A 435 6.34 16.18 13.21
CA TYR A 435 6.81 17.15 12.24
C TYR A 435 5.86 17.21 11.04
N GLU A 436 5.56 18.42 10.55
CA GLU A 436 4.79 18.65 9.32
C GLU A 436 5.72 19.20 8.23
N TYR A 437 5.85 18.45 7.11
CA TYR A 437 6.66 18.83 5.96
C TYR A 437 6.08 20.07 5.27
N THR A 438 6.81 21.17 5.23
CA THR A 438 6.27 22.48 4.85
C THR A 438 6.28 22.78 3.35
N PRO A 439 7.20 22.26 2.51
CA PRO A 439 7.25 22.62 1.09
C PRO A 439 6.09 22.08 0.25
N GLY A 440 5.37 21.04 0.75
CA GLY A 440 4.30 20.44 -0.01
C GLY A 440 3.73 19.17 0.62
N PHE A 441 3.42 18.19 -0.24
CA PHE A 441 2.85 16.92 0.18
C PHE A 441 3.94 15.86 0.36
N LEU A 442 4.14 15.42 1.58
CA LEU A 442 5.01 14.29 1.91
C LEU A 442 4.28 12.98 1.63
N HIS A 443 4.72 12.23 0.64
CA HIS A 443 4.12 10.95 0.26
C HIS A 443 5.06 9.75 0.46
N ALA A 444 6.28 9.95 0.95
CA ALA A 444 7.20 8.88 1.30
C ALA A 444 6.62 7.94 2.38
N LYS A 445 6.88 6.64 2.25
CA LYS A 445 6.56 5.61 3.23
C LYS A 445 7.85 4.89 3.58
N GLN A 446 8.49 5.39 4.64
CA GLN A 446 9.77 4.86 5.09
C GLN A 446 9.91 4.96 6.61
N MET A 447 10.64 4.01 7.16
CA MET A 447 11.00 3.98 8.57
C MET A 447 12.48 3.67 8.71
N LEU A 448 13.17 4.39 9.60
CA LEU A 448 14.57 4.20 9.94
C LEU A 448 14.65 3.89 11.44
N CYS A 449 15.26 2.77 11.78
CA CYS A 449 15.50 2.32 13.15
C CYS A 449 17.02 2.29 13.41
N ASP A 450 17.45 2.96 14.47
CA ASP A 450 18.82 3.01 15.03
C ASP A 450 19.94 3.41 14.05
N GLY A 451 19.64 3.62 12.77
CA GLY A 451 20.59 3.99 11.71
C GLY A 451 21.27 2.79 11.03
N ASP A 452 20.77 1.59 11.28
CA ASP A 452 21.25 0.34 10.69
C ASP A 452 20.16 -0.50 10.03
N THR A 453 18.88 -0.23 10.34
CA THR A 453 17.72 -0.96 9.81
C THR A 453 16.70 0.00 9.26
N ALA A 454 16.15 -0.29 8.07
CA ALA A 454 15.14 0.54 7.44
C ALA A 454 14.10 -0.27 6.68
N THR A 455 12.95 0.33 6.42
CA THR A 455 11.99 -0.15 5.42
C THR A 455 11.52 1.01 4.55
N VAL A 456 11.41 0.74 3.23
CA VAL A 456 10.91 1.69 2.22
C VAL A 456 9.94 0.93 1.32
N GLY A 457 8.80 1.55 0.97
CA GLY A 457 7.84 0.87 0.10
C GLY A 457 6.56 1.67 -0.14
N THR A 458 5.46 0.95 -0.22
CA THR A 458 4.14 1.49 -0.58
C THR A 458 3.21 1.64 0.63
N ILE A 459 3.55 1.03 1.78
CA ILE A 459 2.70 0.83 2.95
C ILE A 459 2.55 2.14 3.74
N ASN A 460 1.38 2.77 3.70
CA ASN A 460 1.07 3.90 4.57
C ASN A 460 0.77 3.43 6.00
N MET A 461 0.95 4.31 6.98
CA MET A 461 0.49 4.06 8.36
C MET A 461 -1.00 4.41 8.51
N ASP A 462 -1.85 3.73 7.75
CA ASP A 462 -3.31 3.84 7.86
C ASP A 462 -3.99 2.47 7.69
N TYR A 463 -5.22 2.35 8.22
CA TYR A 463 -5.96 1.09 8.21
C TYR A 463 -6.22 0.53 6.81
N ARG A 464 -6.40 1.40 5.80
CA ARG A 464 -6.64 0.92 4.43
C ARG A 464 -5.41 0.23 3.88
N SER A 465 -4.24 0.82 4.08
CA SER A 465 -2.96 0.27 3.66
C SER A 465 -2.66 -1.03 4.40
N LEU A 466 -2.80 -1.01 5.73
CA LEU A 466 -2.40 -2.13 6.60
C LEU A 466 -3.35 -3.34 6.58
N TYR A 467 -4.60 -3.20 6.07
CA TYR A 467 -5.60 -4.27 6.18
C TYR A 467 -6.46 -4.50 4.93
N HIS A 468 -6.46 -3.58 3.97
CA HIS A 468 -7.37 -3.65 2.82
C HIS A 468 -6.67 -3.60 1.47
N HIS A 469 -5.40 -3.20 1.44
CA HIS A 469 -4.64 -3.10 0.19
C HIS A 469 -3.64 -4.24 0.08
N PHE A 470 -3.35 -4.63 -1.17
CA PHE A 470 -2.11 -5.32 -1.48
C PHE A 470 -1.01 -4.27 -1.51
N GLU A 471 0.00 -4.46 -0.70
CA GLU A 471 1.11 -3.53 -0.50
C GLU A 471 2.44 -4.26 -0.61
N ASN A 472 3.54 -3.51 -0.72
CA ASN A 472 4.87 -4.06 -0.60
C ASN A 472 5.85 -3.11 0.07
N GLY A 473 6.89 -3.69 0.66
CA GLY A 473 8.01 -2.96 1.24
C GLY A 473 9.32 -3.71 1.04
N VAL A 474 10.41 -3.01 1.26
CA VAL A 474 11.76 -3.59 1.33
C VAL A 474 12.29 -3.34 2.72
N TRP A 475 12.37 -4.39 3.51
CA TRP A 475 13.13 -4.38 4.75
C TRP A 475 14.62 -4.56 4.43
N MET A 476 15.48 -3.79 5.08
CA MET A 476 16.93 -3.84 4.87
C MET A 476 17.69 -3.55 6.16
N HIS A 477 18.82 -4.22 6.32
CA HIS A 477 19.73 -4.05 7.47
C HIS A 477 21.17 -4.03 7.01
N GLY A 478 21.99 -3.10 7.53
CA GLY A 478 23.42 -2.99 7.26
C GLY A 478 23.78 -2.66 5.81
N CYS A 479 22.83 -2.24 4.97
CA CYS A 479 23.04 -1.86 3.59
C CYS A 479 23.54 -0.41 3.47
N ASP A 480 24.35 -0.11 2.47
CA ASP A 480 24.87 1.24 2.20
C ASP A 480 23.75 2.27 1.99
N ALA A 481 22.62 1.85 1.41
CA ALA A 481 21.44 2.68 1.20
C ALA A 481 20.87 3.29 2.50
N ILE A 482 21.15 2.72 3.67
CA ILE A 482 20.67 3.23 4.96
C ILE A 482 21.26 4.59 5.29
N GLN A 483 22.50 4.87 4.89
CA GLN A 483 23.11 6.18 5.06
C GLN A 483 22.40 7.25 4.22
N ASP A 484 21.97 6.91 3.00
CA ASP A 484 21.19 7.82 2.15
C ASP A 484 19.78 8.07 2.73
N ILE A 485 19.16 7.03 3.33
CA ILE A 485 17.86 7.15 4.03
C ILE A 485 18.01 8.05 5.26
N GLU A 486 19.09 7.91 6.03
CA GLU A 486 19.37 8.78 7.17
C GLU A 486 19.55 10.24 6.74
N ALA A 487 20.35 10.49 5.69
CA ALA A 487 20.54 11.82 5.12
C ALA A 487 19.21 12.42 4.60
N ASP A 488 18.30 11.61 4.06
CA ASP A 488 16.96 12.04 3.66
C ASP A 488 16.10 12.45 4.87
N PHE A 489 16.15 11.72 5.98
CA PHE A 489 15.47 12.11 7.22
C PHE A 489 16.06 13.40 7.82
N ASP A 490 17.37 13.62 7.73
CA ASP A 490 18.00 14.86 8.16
C ASP A 490 17.52 16.06 7.32
N LYS A 491 17.34 15.85 6.01
CA LYS A 491 16.74 16.86 5.13
C LYS A 491 15.27 17.11 5.45
N LEU A 492 14.49 16.03 5.66
CA LEU A 492 13.09 16.15 6.07
C LEU A 492 12.95 16.95 7.37
N LEU A 493 13.88 16.77 8.32
CA LEU A 493 13.88 17.52 9.57
C LEU A 493 14.08 19.03 9.32
N GLN A 494 14.99 19.41 8.38
CA GLN A 494 15.24 20.81 8.02
C GLN A 494 14.04 21.44 7.29
N ASP A 495 13.34 20.65 6.45
CA ASP A 495 12.22 21.09 5.62
C ASP A 495 10.86 20.99 6.36
N SER A 496 10.83 20.62 7.65
CA SER A 496 9.61 20.40 8.42
C SER A 496 9.49 21.33 9.63
N GLU A 497 8.26 21.72 9.96
CA GLU A 497 7.94 22.41 11.21
C GLU A 497 7.66 21.38 12.32
N GLU A 498 8.35 21.49 13.47
CA GLU A 498 7.98 20.69 14.64
C GLU A 498 6.69 21.24 15.26
N VAL A 499 5.64 20.41 15.28
CA VAL A 499 4.33 20.79 15.83
C VAL A 499 4.03 20.15 17.19
N THR A 500 5.02 19.51 17.82
CA THR A 500 4.89 18.78 19.10
C THR A 500 4.23 19.63 20.17
N ASP A 501 4.74 20.85 20.44
CA ASP A 501 4.21 21.71 21.50
C ASP A 501 2.78 22.18 21.23
N LYS A 502 2.44 22.43 19.97
CA LYS A 502 1.08 22.81 19.54
C LYS A 502 0.01 21.77 19.92
N TYR A 503 0.40 20.50 19.98
CA TYR A 503 -0.52 19.38 20.27
C TYR A 503 -0.40 18.83 21.71
N ARG A 504 0.53 19.34 22.52
CA ARG A 504 0.75 18.91 23.91
C ARG A 504 -0.43 19.24 24.82
N ASP A 505 -0.95 20.46 24.76
CA ASP A 505 -2.00 20.96 25.67
C ASP A 505 -3.40 20.46 25.36
N GLY A 506 -3.61 19.83 24.20
CA GLY A 506 -4.83 19.12 23.83
C GLY A 506 -6.13 19.96 23.86
N ARG A 507 -6.07 21.28 23.97
CA ARG A 507 -7.24 22.19 24.02
C ARG A 507 -7.84 22.36 22.63
N LYS A 508 -8.67 21.41 22.20
CA LYS A 508 -9.50 21.56 21.00
C LYS A 508 -10.93 21.84 21.38
N ASN A 509 -11.65 22.60 20.54
CA ASN A 509 -13.08 22.80 20.63
C ASN A 509 -13.80 21.43 20.68
N MET A 510 -14.80 21.27 21.54
CA MET A 510 -15.54 20.03 21.77
C MET A 510 -16.20 19.52 20.47
N ALA A 511 -16.68 20.42 19.61
CA ALA A 511 -17.26 20.06 18.31
C ALA A 511 -16.22 19.42 17.36
N VAL A 512 -14.97 19.93 17.35
CA VAL A 512 -13.87 19.36 16.56
C VAL A 512 -13.49 17.98 17.08
N ARG A 513 -13.47 17.77 18.38
CA ARG A 513 -13.23 16.44 19.00
C ARG A 513 -14.33 15.45 18.64
N GLY A 514 -15.59 15.86 18.73
CA GLY A 514 -16.74 15.01 18.35
C GLY A 514 -16.66 14.59 16.89
N TRP A 515 -16.39 15.54 15.97
CA TRP A 515 -16.18 15.26 14.56
C TRP A 515 -15.02 14.29 14.32
N GLN A 516 -13.87 14.50 14.97
CA GLN A 516 -12.71 13.61 14.86
C GLN A 516 -13.00 12.19 15.37
N CYS A 517 -13.80 12.03 16.45
CA CYS A 517 -14.23 10.72 16.92
C CYS A 517 -15.10 10.00 15.88
N ILE A 518 -16.06 10.70 15.29
CA ILE A 518 -16.91 10.13 14.22
C ILE A 518 -16.06 9.71 13.02
N MET A 519 -15.14 10.58 12.59
CA MET A 519 -14.27 10.27 11.44
C MET A 519 -13.34 9.07 11.72
N ARG A 520 -12.79 8.95 12.93
CA ARG A 520 -12.02 7.76 13.35
C ARG A 520 -12.84 6.48 13.35
N LEU A 521 -14.12 6.54 13.68
CA LEU A 521 -15.01 5.38 13.66
C LEU A 521 -15.29 4.89 12.23
N ILE A 522 -15.26 5.79 11.24
CA ILE A 522 -15.57 5.50 9.83
C ILE A 522 -14.30 5.22 9.02
N ALA A 523 -13.14 5.66 9.49
CA ALA A 523 -11.86 5.58 8.77
C ALA A 523 -11.26 4.16 8.64
N PRO A 524 -11.50 3.21 9.54
CA PRO A 524 -11.02 1.84 9.39
C PRO A 524 -11.60 1.09 8.20
#